data_09803af598edd1bb0da62003c6976004
#
_entry.id   09803af598edd1bb0da62003c6976004
#
_cell.length_a   1.000
_cell.length_b   1.000
_cell.length_c   1.000
_cell.angle_alpha   90.00
_cell.angle_beta   90.00
_cell.angle_gamma   90.00
#
_symmetry.space_group_name_H-M   'P 1'
#
loop_
_entity.id
_entity.type
_entity.pdbx_description
1 polymer ?
#
loop_
_entity_poly.entity_id
_entity_poly.type
_entity_poly.pdbx_seq_one_letter_code
_entity_poly.pdbx_strand_id
1 'polypeptide(L)'
;MPRVTRQRKVAAPPAAVWELVCDPYNLPRWWPRVLRVEGVEGEGQSMQWTKVLGTSEGRSVRADFHCTAAVEPDRFGWEQDIEGTPFERHLKHYAVEATLAEAGEGTEVTLTANQTLRGLSRLGSPMMRRGQGSLLEEALEGLEGAVA
;
A
#
# COMPACT_ATOMS: atom_id res chain seq x y z
N MET A 1 13.29 9.10 -9.22
CA MET A 1 12.68 8.32 -8.13
C MET A 1 12.08 7.04 -8.67
N PRO A 2 12.41 5.89 -8.10
CA PRO A 2 11.83 4.63 -8.56
C PRO A 2 10.32 4.65 -8.32
N ARG A 3 9.59 4.53 -9.39
CA ARG A 3 8.14 4.47 -9.37
C ARG A 3 7.71 3.19 -10.07
N VAL A 4 6.82 2.45 -9.42
CA VAL A 4 6.25 1.23 -10.00
C VAL A 4 4.74 1.37 -9.99
N THR A 5 4.11 1.07 -11.13
CA THR A 5 2.66 1.16 -11.29
C THR A 5 2.12 -0.15 -11.83
N ARG A 6 1.01 -0.61 -11.26
CA ARG A 6 0.28 -1.79 -11.74
C ARG A 6 -1.21 -1.50 -11.72
N GLN A 7 -1.93 -2.10 -12.64
CA GLN A 7 -3.37 -1.88 -12.79
C GLN A 7 -4.11 -3.20 -12.89
N ARG A 8 -5.36 -3.19 -12.43
CA ARG A 8 -6.24 -4.34 -12.57
C ARG A 8 -7.70 -3.88 -12.55
N LYS A 9 -8.50 -4.46 -13.41
CA LYS A 9 -9.95 -4.24 -13.38
C LYS A 9 -10.57 -5.24 -12.43
N VAL A 10 -11.31 -4.74 -11.44
CA VAL A 10 -12.02 -5.59 -10.48
C VAL A 10 -13.53 -5.49 -10.71
N ALA A 11 -14.24 -6.60 -10.47
CA ALA A 11 -15.66 -6.70 -10.75
C ALA A 11 -16.51 -6.18 -9.58
N ALA A 12 -16.31 -4.91 -9.22
CA ALA A 12 -17.07 -4.24 -8.18
C ALA A 12 -17.09 -2.74 -8.49
N PRO A 13 -18.16 -2.03 -8.11
CA PRO A 13 -18.21 -0.58 -8.34
C PRO A 13 -17.21 0.17 -7.47
N PRO A 14 -16.79 1.39 -7.88
CA PRO A 14 -15.81 2.16 -7.11
C PRO A 14 -16.16 2.35 -5.64
N ALA A 15 -17.43 2.54 -5.32
CA ALA A 15 -17.85 2.72 -3.93
C ALA A 15 -17.54 1.49 -3.06
N ALA A 16 -17.73 0.29 -3.61
CA ALA A 16 -17.44 -0.95 -2.88
C ALA A 16 -15.93 -1.16 -2.71
N VAL A 17 -15.15 -0.84 -3.74
CA VAL A 17 -13.69 -0.93 -3.66
C VAL A 17 -13.16 0.10 -2.67
N TRP A 18 -13.73 1.30 -2.70
CA TRP A 18 -13.34 2.38 -1.78
C TRP A 18 -13.51 1.98 -0.32
N GLU A 19 -14.62 1.35 0.05
CA GLU A 19 -14.86 0.92 1.43
C GLU A 19 -13.76 0.01 1.95
N LEU A 20 -13.20 -0.82 1.07
CA LEU A 20 -12.12 -1.72 1.44
C LEU A 20 -10.78 -0.99 1.52
N VAL A 21 -10.50 -0.14 0.56
CA VAL A 21 -9.21 0.54 0.40
C VAL A 21 -8.99 1.65 1.43
N CYS A 22 -10.04 2.39 1.78
CA CYS A 22 -9.91 3.57 2.63
C CYS A 22 -9.82 3.27 4.13
N ASP A 23 -10.01 2.02 4.54
CA ASP A 23 -9.92 1.63 5.93
C ASP A 23 -8.66 0.78 6.16
N PRO A 24 -7.65 1.30 6.87
CA PRO A 24 -6.41 0.56 7.11
C PRO A 24 -6.62 -0.79 7.80
N TYR A 25 -7.67 -0.95 8.61
CA TYR A 25 -7.97 -2.24 9.24
C TYR A 25 -8.29 -3.34 8.24
N ASN A 26 -8.62 -2.98 6.99
CA ASN A 26 -8.87 -3.95 5.93
C ASN A 26 -7.60 -4.42 5.23
N LEU A 27 -6.44 -3.79 5.47
CA LEU A 27 -5.20 -4.15 4.79
C LEU A 27 -4.85 -5.65 4.89
N PRO A 28 -5.03 -6.33 6.02
CA PRO A 28 -4.76 -7.76 6.07
C PRO A 28 -5.58 -8.59 5.09
N ARG A 29 -6.71 -8.05 4.61
CA ARG A 29 -7.59 -8.75 3.68
C ARG A 29 -7.11 -8.69 2.23
N TRP A 30 -6.29 -7.69 1.89
CA TRP A 30 -5.91 -7.53 0.49
C TRP A 30 -4.43 -7.19 0.28
N TRP A 31 -3.75 -6.55 1.23
CA TRP A 31 -2.34 -6.22 1.09
C TRP A 31 -1.46 -7.37 1.59
N PRO A 32 -0.46 -7.82 0.77
CA PRO A 32 0.36 -8.99 1.15
C PRO A 32 1.16 -8.76 2.43
N ARG A 33 1.29 -9.82 3.21
CA ARG A 33 2.12 -9.89 4.41
C ARG A 33 1.73 -8.96 5.55
N VAL A 34 0.59 -8.30 5.47
CA VAL A 34 0.08 -7.53 6.61
C VAL A 34 -0.67 -8.50 7.50
N LEU A 35 -0.13 -8.74 8.69
CA LEU A 35 -0.75 -9.64 9.67
C LEU A 35 -1.92 -8.97 10.37
N ARG A 36 -1.74 -7.69 10.72
CA ARG A 36 -2.78 -6.88 11.35
C ARG A 36 -2.40 -5.41 11.26
N VAL A 37 -3.35 -4.55 11.56
CA VAL A 37 -3.15 -3.11 11.67
C VAL A 37 -3.53 -2.70 13.08
N GLU A 38 -2.74 -1.82 13.68
CA GLU A 38 -2.93 -1.34 15.04
C GLU A 38 -2.93 0.18 15.07
N GLY A 39 -3.59 0.73 16.11
CA GLY A 39 -3.48 2.15 16.41
C GLY A 39 -3.97 3.09 15.34
N VAL A 40 -5.06 2.73 14.65
CA VAL A 40 -5.65 3.66 13.67
C VAL A 40 -6.22 4.85 14.42
N GLU A 41 -5.71 6.04 14.11
CA GLU A 41 -6.14 7.30 14.70
C GLU A 41 -6.42 8.31 13.61
N GLY A 42 -7.33 9.26 13.87
CA GLY A 42 -7.70 10.30 12.92
C GLY A 42 -8.73 9.85 11.92
N GLU A 43 -9.12 10.76 11.04
CA GLU A 43 -10.10 10.51 9.99
C GLU A 43 -9.63 11.12 8.68
N GLY A 44 -10.01 10.48 7.56
CA GLY A 44 -9.65 10.96 6.25
C GLY A 44 -8.15 11.16 6.11
N GLN A 45 -7.75 12.33 5.64
CA GLN A 45 -6.34 12.63 5.36
C GLN A 45 -5.48 12.76 6.62
N SER A 46 -6.08 12.88 7.80
CA SER A 46 -5.31 12.95 9.05
C SER A 46 -5.02 11.58 9.68
N MET A 47 -5.45 10.51 9.02
CA MET A 47 -5.34 9.15 9.54
C MET A 47 -3.91 8.66 9.66
N GLN A 48 -3.63 7.95 10.75
CA GLN A 48 -2.34 7.31 11.02
C GLN A 48 -2.58 5.90 11.53
N TRP A 49 -1.66 5.00 11.25
CA TRP A 49 -1.77 3.61 11.70
C TRP A 49 -0.41 2.90 11.68
N THR A 50 -0.35 1.72 12.31
CA THR A 50 0.81 0.86 12.29
C THR A 50 0.46 -0.46 11.61
N LYS A 51 1.25 -0.84 10.60
CA LYS A 51 1.15 -2.17 10.00
C LYS A 51 2.09 -3.12 10.75
N VAL A 52 1.60 -4.31 11.05
CA VAL A 52 2.41 -5.39 11.55
C VAL A 52 2.62 -6.36 10.40
N LEU A 53 3.84 -6.44 9.92
CA LEU A 53 4.21 -7.22 8.73
C LEU A 53 4.84 -8.55 9.13
N GLY A 54 4.45 -9.61 8.44
CA GLY A 54 5.09 -10.91 8.61
C GLY A 54 6.33 -11.03 7.73
N THR A 55 7.35 -11.72 8.23
CA THR A 55 8.56 -12.02 7.46
C THR A 55 8.62 -13.53 7.19
N SER A 56 9.44 -13.91 6.21
CA SER A 56 9.64 -15.32 5.86
C SER A 56 10.26 -16.15 7.00
N GLU A 57 10.84 -15.47 7.99
CA GLU A 57 11.47 -16.12 9.16
C GLU A 57 10.51 -16.30 10.33
N GLY A 58 9.22 -16.00 10.14
CA GLY A 58 8.23 -16.10 11.20
C GLY A 58 8.24 -14.95 12.21
N ARG A 59 8.99 -13.90 11.93
CA ARG A 59 9.05 -12.70 12.76
C ARG A 59 8.04 -11.69 12.29
N SER A 60 7.77 -10.69 13.12
CA SER A 60 6.92 -9.58 12.75
C SER A 60 7.74 -8.27 12.81
N VAL A 61 7.39 -7.34 11.93
CA VAL A 61 8.01 -6.02 11.87
C VAL A 61 6.91 -4.98 11.89
N ARG A 62 7.09 -3.91 12.64
CA ARG A 62 6.12 -2.82 12.73
C ARG A 62 6.58 -1.65 11.87
N ALA A 63 5.67 -1.09 11.11
CA ALA A 63 5.94 0.08 10.29
C ALA A 63 4.78 1.06 10.43
N ASP A 64 5.10 2.32 10.73
CA ASP A 64 4.12 3.37 10.94
C ASP A 64 3.84 4.10 9.64
N PHE A 65 2.57 4.43 9.41
CA PHE A 65 2.12 5.08 8.20
C PHE A 65 1.17 6.22 8.52
N HIS A 66 1.10 7.18 7.61
CA HIS A 66 0.08 8.22 7.64
C HIS A 66 -0.56 8.34 6.26
N CYS A 67 -1.81 8.79 6.25
CA CYS A 67 -2.55 9.02 5.02
C CYS A 67 -2.04 10.28 4.32
N THR A 68 -1.85 10.20 3.00
CA THR A 68 -1.43 11.35 2.20
C THR A 68 -2.54 11.87 1.31
N ALA A 69 -3.54 11.03 1.02
CA ALA A 69 -4.67 11.42 0.18
C ALA A 69 -5.88 10.55 0.54
N ALA A 70 -7.02 11.19 0.69
CA ALA A 70 -8.29 10.48 0.91
C ALA A 70 -9.39 11.27 0.20
N VAL A 71 -9.56 10.99 -1.10
CA VAL A 71 -10.55 11.62 -1.97
C VAL A 71 -11.54 10.55 -2.40
N GLU A 72 -12.65 10.46 -1.69
CA GLU A 72 -13.68 9.44 -1.93
C GLU A 72 -14.45 9.70 -3.23
N PRO A 73 -14.67 8.70 -4.06
CA PRO A 73 -14.16 7.33 -4.04
C PRO A 73 -12.95 7.11 -4.95
N ASP A 74 -12.19 8.16 -5.25
CA ASP A 74 -11.23 8.19 -6.34
C ASP A 74 -9.79 7.83 -5.96
N ARG A 75 -9.35 8.25 -4.77
CA ARG A 75 -7.93 8.15 -4.47
C ARG A 75 -7.66 8.02 -2.97
N PHE A 76 -6.82 7.04 -2.62
CA PHE A 76 -6.35 6.85 -1.25
C PHE A 76 -4.85 6.57 -1.28
N GLY A 77 -4.09 7.33 -0.50
CA GLY A 77 -2.65 7.18 -0.46
C GLY A 77 -2.11 7.16 0.95
N TRP A 78 -0.94 6.54 1.11
CA TRP A 78 -0.25 6.51 2.39
C TRP A 78 1.26 6.59 2.20
N GLU A 79 1.94 7.03 3.23
CA GLU A 79 3.38 7.18 3.26
C GLU A 79 3.91 6.64 4.58
N GLN A 80 5.03 5.93 4.52
CA GLN A 80 5.65 5.37 5.71
C GLN A 80 6.43 6.45 6.47
N ASP A 81 6.28 6.46 7.80
CA ASP A 81 7.06 7.30 8.70
C ASP A 81 8.37 6.56 8.96
N ILE A 82 9.43 6.99 8.31
CA ILE A 82 10.71 6.27 8.31
C ILE A 82 11.73 6.87 9.28
N GLU A 83 11.77 8.20 9.39
CA GLU A 83 12.72 8.90 10.24
C GLU A 83 12.63 8.44 11.69
N GLY A 84 13.77 8.11 12.27
CA GLY A 84 13.84 7.64 13.64
C GLY A 84 13.48 6.15 13.83
N THR A 85 13.26 5.42 12.73
CA THR A 85 12.94 3.99 12.78
C THR A 85 14.11 3.17 12.23
N PRO A 86 14.13 1.83 12.48
CA PRO A 86 15.16 0.97 11.90
C PRO A 86 15.17 0.94 10.37
N PHE A 87 14.07 1.30 9.72
CA PHE A 87 13.99 1.37 8.26
C PHE A 87 14.88 2.47 7.68
N GLU A 88 15.21 3.50 8.46
CA GLU A 88 15.99 4.65 8.00
C GLU A 88 17.35 4.26 7.44
N ARG A 89 17.90 3.14 7.87
CA ARG A 89 19.22 2.67 7.38
C ARG A 89 19.24 2.41 5.88
N HIS A 90 18.12 1.94 5.33
CA HIS A 90 18.04 1.50 3.94
C HIS A 90 17.05 2.27 3.11
N LEU A 91 16.10 2.93 3.75
CA LEU A 91 14.96 3.54 3.10
C LEU A 91 14.89 5.03 3.43
N LYS A 92 14.77 5.83 2.39
CA LYS A 92 14.61 7.28 2.54
C LYS A 92 13.15 7.71 2.41
N HIS A 93 12.40 7.03 1.52
CA HIS A 93 11.02 7.37 1.22
C HIS A 93 10.28 6.15 0.73
N TYR A 94 9.03 5.99 1.16
CA TYR A 94 8.14 4.96 0.65
C TYR A 94 6.70 5.44 0.74
N ALA A 95 6.02 5.47 -0.39
CA ALA A 95 4.62 5.89 -0.48
C ALA A 95 3.89 5.03 -1.49
N VAL A 96 2.60 4.82 -1.24
CA VAL A 96 1.71 4.09 -2.14
C VAL A 96 0.45 4.91 -2.34
N GLU A 97 -0.07 4.90 -3.55
CA GLU A 97 -1.35 5.54 -3.86
C GLU A 97 -2.20 4.58 -4.69
N ALA A 98 -3.46 4.46 -4.30
CA ALA A 98 -4.47 3.73 -5.04
C ALA A 98 -5.40 4.73 -5.71
N THR A 99 -5.58 4.62 -7.02
CA THR A 99 -6.58 5.39 -7.75
C THR A 99 -7.64 4.44 -8.30
N LEU A 100 -8.91 4.86 -8.20
CA LEU A 100 -10.05 4.06 -8.59
C LEU A 100 -10.80 4.81 -9.70
N ALA A 101 -10.97 4.15 -10.85
CA ALA A 101 -11.69 4.73 -11.96
C ALA A 101 -12.81 3.77 -12.40
N GLU A 102 -13.99 4.30 -12.63
CA GLU A 102 -15.09 3.52 -13.15
C GLU A 102 -14.71 2.95 -14.53
N ALA A 103 -14.93 1.65 -14.73
CA ALA A 103 -14.59 0.95 -15.97
C ALA A 103 -15.68 -0.07 -16.29
N GLY A 104 -16.66 0.32 -17.12
CA GLY A 104 -17.81 -0.51 -17.39
C GLY A 104 -18.60 -0.76 -16.12
N GLU A 105 -18.83 -2.04 -15.78
CA GLU A 105 -19.54 -2.42 -14.55
C GLU A 105 -18.61 -2.60 -13.36
N GLY A 106 -17.30 -2.39 -13.56
CA GLY A 106 -16.31 -2.58 -12.53
C GLY A 106 -15.49 -1.33 -12.26
N THR A 107 -14.33 -1.54 -11.67
CA THR A 107 -13.39 -0.47 -11.31
C THR A 107 -12.01 -0.83 -11.81
N GLU A 108 -11.36 0.12 -12.48
CA GLU A 108 -9.94 -0.02 -12.76
C GLU A 108 -9.17 0.53 -11.55
N VAL A 109 -8.43 -0.33 -10.90
CA VAL A 109 -7.61 0.03 -9.75
C VAL A 109 -6.17 0.15 -10.20
N THR A 110 -5.57 1.31 -9.94
CA THR A 110 -4.17 1.57 -10.23
C THR A 110 -3.44 1.76 -8.92
N LEU A 111 -2.42 0.93 -8.68
CA LEU A 111 -1.55 1.08 -7.52
C LEU A 111 -0.21 1.60 -7.98
N THR A 112 0.26 2.67 -7.33
CA THR A 112 1.55 3.28 -7.62
C THR A 112 2.37 3.31 -6.35
N ALA A 113 3.58 2.75 -6.40
CA ALA A 113 4.52 2.79 -5.29
C ALA A 113 5.72 3.62 -5.67
N ASN A 114 6.12 4.54 -4.79
CA ASN A 114 7.34 5.33 -4.91
C ASN A 114 8.24 4.95 -3.75
N GLN A 115 9.45 4.49 -4.07
CA GLN A 115 10.40 4.07 -3.04
C GLN A 115 11.78 4.59 -3.38
N THR A 116 12.44 5.22 -2.42
CA THR A 116 13.80 5.71 -2.56
C THR A 116 14.67 5.03 -1.52
N LEU A 117 15.70 4.34 -1.97
CA LEU A 117 16.65 3.67 -1.10
C LEU A 117 17.77 4.61 -0.69
N ARG A 118 18.42 4.30 0.43
CA ARG A 118 19.48 5.11 1.00
C ARG A 118 20.81 4.35 0.98
N GLY A 119 21.89 5.06 0.69
CA GLY A 119 23.24 4.51 0.79
C GLY A 119 23.47 3.32 -0.15
N LEU A 120 24.14 2.28 0.35
CA LEU A 120 24.48 1.09 -0.42
C LEU A 120 23.24 0.30 -0.88
N SER A 121 22.10 0.49 -0.20
CA SER A 121 20.85 -0.14 -0.59
C SER A 121 20.41 0.28 -1.99
N ARG A 122 20.88 1.42 -2.47
CA ARG A 122 20.58 1.92 -3.82
C ARG A 122 21.06 0.98 -4.93
N LEU A 123 22.08 0.16 -4.63
CA LEU A 123 22.60 -0.82 -5.59
C LEU A 123 21.59 -1.92 -5.88
N GLY A 124 20.61 -2.14 -4.99
CA GLY A 124 19.56 -3.12 -5.18
C GLY A 124 18.32 -2.58 -5.88
N SER A 125 18.35 -1.36 -6.42
CA SER A 125 17.18 -0.73 -7.05
C SER A 125 16.47 -1.58 -8.13
N PRO A 126 17.17 -2.27 -9.05
CA PRO A 126 16.48 -3.09 -10.05
C PRO A 126 15.71 -4.26 -9.41
N MET A 127 16.28 -4.91 -8.41
CA MET A 127 15.59 -5.99 -7.69
C MET A 127 14.42 -5.45 -6.88
N MET A 128 14.60 -4.31 -6.27
CA MET A 128 13.56 -3.64 -5.50
C MET A 128 12.36 -3.29 -6.38
N ARG A 129 12.60 -2.77 -7.59
CA ARG A 129 11.52 -2.47 -8.54
C ARG A 129 10.72 -3.72 -8.91
N ARG A 130 11.44 -4.82 -9.16
CA ARG A 130 10.81 -6.10 -9.48
C ARG A 130 9.98 -6.60 -8.30
N GLY A 131 10.53 -6.50 -7.10
CA GLY A 131 9.83 -6.89 -5.88
C GLY A 131 8.59 -6.04 -5.63
N GLN A 132 8.67 -4.73 -5.85
CA GLN A 132 7.52 -3.84 -5.71
C GLN A 132 6.45 -4.16 -6.75
N GLY A 133 6.84 -4.44 -8.00
CA GLY A 133 5.88 -4.83 -9.02
C GLY A 133 5.11 -6.08 -8.64
N SER A 134 5.81 -7.11 -8.15
CA SER A 134 5.18 -8.34 -7.68
C SER A 134 4.27 -8.09 -6.49
N LEU A 135 4.69 -7.25 -5.56
CA LEU A 135 3.91 -6.88 -4.39
C LEU A 135 2.60 -6.20 -4.79
N LEU A 136 2.67 -5.26 -5.71
CA LEU A 136 1.47 -4.56 -6.18
C LEU A 136 0.52 -5.50 -6.92
N GLU A 137 1.06 -6.43 -7.70
CA GLU A 137 0.23 -7.44 -8.38
C GLU A 137 -0.47 -8.35 -7.38
N GLU A 138 0.23 -8.80 -6.34
CA GLU A 138 -0.36 -9.61 -5.27
C GLU A 138 -1.45 -8.80 -4.53
N ALA A 139 -1.19 -7.52 -4.29
CA ALA A 139 -2.18 -6.65 -3.64
C ALA A 139 -3.44 -6.51 -4.49
N LEU A 140 -3.29 -6.34 -5.80
CA LEU A 140 -4.42 -6.24 -6.71
C LEU A 140 -5.22 -7.54 -6.76
N GLU A 141 -4.55 -8.68 -6.77
CA GLU A 141 -5.21 -9.99 -6.70
C GLU A 141 -5.97 -10.15 -5.39
N GLY A 142 -5.35 -9.73 -4.30
CA GLY A 142 -5.99 -9.74 -2.97
C GLY A 142 -7.22 -8.87 -2.93
N LEU A 143 -7.13 -7.68 -3.53
CA LEU A 143 -8.24 -6.75 -3.59
C LEU A 143 -9.41 -7.34 -4.40
N GLU A 144 -9.10 -7.93 -5.56
CA GLU A 144 -10.11 -8.56 -6.40
C GLU A 144 -10.83 -9.68 -5.63
N GLY A 145 -10.08 -10.51 -4.91
CA GLY A 145 -10.67 -11.57 -4.10
C GLY A 145 -11.52 -11.05 -2.95
N ALA A 146 -11.11 -9.94 -2.34
CA ALA A 146 -11.81 -9.38 -1.18
C ALA A 146 -13.13 -8.70 -1.54
N VAL A 147 -13.28 -8.19 -2.77
CA VAL A 147 -14.52 -7.55 -3.23
C VAL A 147 -15.44 -8.50 -3.99
N ALA A 148 -14.99 -9.71 -4.26
CA ALA A 148 -15.78 -10.71 -4.98
C ALA A 148 -16.94 -11.24 -4.12
#